data_f7f375dc51c56133429255bcd094fc40
#
_entry.id   f7f375dc51c56133429255bcd094fc40
#
_cell.length_a   1.000
_cell.length_b   1.000
_cell.length_c   1.000
_cell.angle_alpha   90.00
_cell.angle_beta   90.00
_cell.angle_gamma   90.00
#
_symmetry.space_group_name_H-M   'P 1'
#
loop_
_entity.id
_entity.type
_entity.pdbx_description
1 polymer ?
#
loop_
_entity_poly.entity_id
_entity_poly.type
_entity_poly.pdbx_seq_one_letter_code
_entity_poly.pdbx_strand_id
1 'polypeptide(L)'
;VGAEMCIRDSSKKISSAVIRRLPRYYRYLGELIESGVQRISSKDLSTKMKVTASQIRQDLNNFGGFGQQGYGYNVKYLYDEIGKILGINRKHYMIIIGAGNLGKAIINYADFEKRGFVVCGVFDSNPELEGQVIRDDISIMMMDKLEDFIKNNNIEIAALTIPKEAARKIGRRVADAGIKAIWNFAHTDLNLPDDVIVENVHLSESLMRLSYNIANKN
;
A
#
# COMPACT_ATOMS: atom_id res chain seq x y z
N VAL A 1 -8.96 46.64 -6.44
CA VAL A 1 -8.01 46.03 -7.38
C VAL A 1 -7.40 44.83 -6.66
N GLY A 2 -7.99 43.65 -6.85
CA GLY A 2 -7.58 42.38 -6.24
C GLY A 2 -6.39 41.81 -7.00
N ALA A 3 -5.33 41.49 -6.27
CA ALA A 3 -4.25 40.66 -6.79
C ALA A 3 -4.64 39.21 -6.56
N GLU A 4 -5.15 38.55 -7.58
CA GLU A 4 -5.24 37.08 -7.61
C GLU A 4 -3.82 36.52 -7.69
N MET A 5 -3.39 35.94 -6.57
CA MET A 5 -2.13 35.23 -6.48
C MET A 5 -2.30 33.87 -7.17
N CYS A 6 -1.91 33.80 -8.43
CA CYS A 6 -1.79 32.53 -9.16
C CYS A 6 -0.84 31.60 -8.40
N ILE A 7 -1.42 30.63 -7.67
CA ILE A 7 -0.70 29.46 -7.18
C ILE A 7 -0.33 28.64 -8.42
N ARG A 8 0.89 28.85 -8.93
CA ARG A 8 1.49 27.96 -9.92
C ARG A 8 1.67 26.60 -9.26
N ASP A 9 0.77 25.69 -9.60
CA ASP A 9 0.90 24.26 -9.35
C ASP A 9 2.03 23.70 -10.20
N SER A 10 3.25 23.79 -9.68
CA SER A 10 4.39 23.05 -10.21
C SER A 10 4.50 21.73 -9.46
N SER A 11 3.52 20.84 -9.63
CA SER A 11 3.63 19.45 -9.19
C SER A 11 4.73 18.78 -10.04
N LYS A 12 5.98 18.88 -9.56
CA LYS A 12 7.06 18.04 -10.07
C LYS A 12 6.59 16.59 -9.91
N LYS A 13 6.30 15.94 -11.04
CA LYS A 13 5.88 14.53 -11.06
C LYS A 13 6.99 13.69 -10.40
N ILE A 14 6.76 13.29 -9.15
CA ILE A 14 7.72 12.52 -8.38
C ILE A 14 7.92 11.18 -9.08
N SER A 15 9.17 10.75 -9.25
CA SER A 15 9.44 9.51 -9.97
C SER A 15 8.89 8.29 -9.22
N SER A 16 8.37 7.32 -9.96
CA SER A 16 7.85 6.07 -9.40
C SER A 16 8.90 5.31 -8.57
N ALA A 17 10.19 5.50 -8.89
CA ALA A 17 11.30 4.91 -8.12
C ALA A 17 11.41 5.50 -6.71
N VAL A 18 11.16 6.81 -6.54
CA VAL A 18 11.11 7.47 -5.23
C VAL A 18 9.91 6.96 -4.45
N ILE A 19 8.72 6.98 -5.06
CA ILE A 19 7.47 6.52 -4.42
C ILE A 19 7.61 5.08 -3.89
N ARG A 20 8.23 4.17 -4.67
CA ARG A 20 8.46 2.77 -4.23
C ARG A 20 9.40 2.64 -3.02
N ARG A 21 10.26 3.63 -2.75
CA ARG A 21 11.14 3.63 -1.58
C ARG A 21 10.49 4.20 -0.32
N LEU A 22 9.48 5.07 -0.45
CA LEU A 22 8.83 5.71 0.72
C LEU A 22 8.30 4.73 1.77
N PRO A 23 7.62 3.63 1.43
CA PRO A 23 7.17 2.65 2.42
C PRO A 23 8.32 2.07 3.25
N ARG A 24 9.50 1.94 2.64
CA ARG A 24 10.68 1.45 3.31
C ARG A 24 11.27 2.50 4.28
N TYR A 25 11.29 3.78 3.88
CA TYR A 25 11.63 4.87 4.81
C TYR A 25 10.67 4.88 6.00
N TYR A 26 9.37 4.84 5.74
CA TYR A 26 8.34 4.86 6.76
C TYR A 26 8.54 3.74 7.81
N ARG A 27 8.78 2.51 7.36
CA ARG A 27 9.03 1.38 8.23
C ARG A 27 10.26 1.59 9.11
N TYR A 28 11.41 1.94 8.54
CA TYR A 28 12.64 2.13 9.31
C TYR A 28 12.55 3.30 10.31
N LEU A 29 11.86 4.37 9.93
CA LEU A 29 11.62 5.47 10.85
C LEU A 29 10.71 5.06 12.00
N GLY A 30 9.71 4.21 11.77
CA GLY A 30 8.88 3.62 12.81
C GLY A 30 9.70 2.80 13.82
N GLU A 31 10.58 1.92 13.33
CA GLU A 31 11.51 1.15 14.17
C GLU A 31 12.42 2.06 15.02
N LEU A 32 12.86 3.20 14.46
CA LEU A 32 13.68 4.18 15.18
C LEU A 32 12.88 4.90 16.27
N ILE A 33 11.61 5.23 16.00
CA ILE A 33 10.72 5.84 17.02
C ILE A 33 10.51 4.88 18.18
N GLU A 34 10.24 3.61 17.91
CA GLU A 34 10.09 2.56 18.94
C GLU A 34 11.37 2.39 19.77
N SER A 35 12.55 2.61 19.15
CA SER A 35 13.84 2.57 19.81
C SER A 35 14.22 3.88 20.50
N GLY A 36 13.35 4.89 20.54
CA GLY A 36 13.59 6.18 21.19
C GLY A 36 14.57 7.11 20.46
N VAL A 37 14.91 6.82 19.19
CA VAL A 37 15.85 7.64 18.41
C VAL A 37 15.15 8.89 17.89
N GLN A 38 15.60 10.06 18.33
CA GLN A 38 15.00 11.34 17.95
C GLN A 38 15.54 11.92 16.64
N ARG A 39 16.82 11.66 16.33
CA ARG A 39 17.49 12.20 15.14
C ARG A 39 18.32 11.13 14.44
N ILE A 40 18.39 11.24 13.11
CA ILE A 40 19.20 10.34 12.28
C ILE A 40 19.86 11.11 11.14
N SER A 41 21.13 10.78 10.84
CA SER A 41 21.83 11.33 9.69
C SER A 41 21.44 10.58 8.39
N SER A 42 21.65 11.22 7.24
CA SER A 42 21.49 10.52 5.94
C SER A 42 22.47 9.34 5.80
N LYS A 43 23.64 9.40 6.46
CA LYS A 43 24.62 8.32 6.48
C LYS A 43 24.10 7.11 7.25
N ASP A 44 23.58 7.30 8.47
CA ASP A 44 23.08 6.20 9.29
C ASP A 44 21.84 5.57 8.68
N LEU A 45 20.94 6.40 8.14
CA LEU A 45 19.77 5.90 7.42
C LEU A 45 20.16 5.12 6.14
N SER A 46 21.24 5.54 5.44
CA SER A 46 21.77 4.86 4.27
C SER A 46 22.25 3.46 4.58
N THR A 47 22.90 3.27 5.71
CA THR A 47 23.37 1.96 6.18
C THR A 47 22.21 1.00 6.42
N LYS A 48 21.14 1.47 7.09
CA LYS A 48 19.92 0.67 7.33
C LYS A 48 19.20 0.32 6.02
N MET A 49 19.11 1.27 5.10
CA MET A 49 18.38 1.11 3.85
C MET A 49 19.18 0.48 2.71
N LYS A 50 20.49 0.29 2.87
CA LYS A 50 21.41 -0.20 1.83
C LYS A 50 21.30 0.61 0.51
N VAL A 51 21.24 1.94 0.64
CA VAL A 51 21.29 2.93 -0.43
C VAL A 51 22.32 4.00 -0.07
N THR A 52 22.72 4.86 -1.00
CA THR A 52 23.69 5.92 -0.69
C THR A 52 23.06 7.07 0.09
N ALA A 53 23.83 7.74 0.93
CA ALA A 53 23.37 8.94 1.63
C ALA A 53 22.96 10.06 0.67
N SER A 54 23.58 10.12 -0.51
CA SER A 54 23.21 11.06 -1.59
C SER A 54 21.80 10.74 -2.13
N GLN A 55 21.48 9.46 -2.35
CA GLN A 55 20.16 9.03 -2.79
C GLN A 55 19.09 9.39 -1.77
N ILE A 56 19.35 9.21 -0.47
CA ILE A 56 18.41 9.61 0.59
C ILE A 56 18.13 11.10 0.55
N ARG A 57 19.19 11.93 0.46
CA ARG A 57 19.01 13.38 0.35
C ARG A 57 18.20 13.76 -0.88
N GLN A 58 18.48 13.15 -2.03
CA GLN A 58 17.77 13.40 -3.27
C GLN A 58 16.29 12.98 -3.17
N ASP A 59 16.01 11.81 -2.62
CA ASP A 59 14.64 11.31 -2.43
C ASP A 59 13.82 12.27 -1.55
N LEU A 60 14.38 12.65 -0.41
CA LEU A 60 13.69 13.51 0.54
C LEU A 60 13.55 14.96 0.05
N ASN A 61 14.48 15.46 -0.76
CA ASN A 61 14.37 16.80 -1.35
C ASN A 61 13.22 16.93 -2.36
N ASN A 62 12.68 15.82 -2.90
CA ASN A 62 11.49 15.86 -3.75
C ASN A 62 10.24 16.34 -3.01
N PHE A 63 10.21 16.24 -1.68
CA PHE A 63 9.05 16.55 -0.85
C PHE A 63 9.24 17.78 0.05
N GLY A 64 10.28 18.58 -0.22
CA GLY A 64 10.66 19.71 0.63
C GLY A 64 11.81 19.34 1.58
N GLY A 65 12.66 20.28 1.93
CA GLY A 65 13.86 20.01 2.71
C GLY A 65 13.56 19.61 4.17
N PHE A 66 13.54 18.33 4.46
CA PHE A 66 13.26 17.78 5.80
C PHE A 66 14.44 17.86 6.78
N GLY A 67 15.62 18.27 6.34
CA GLY A 67 16.83 18.31 7.17
C GLY A 67 17.55 19.63 7.13
N GLN A 68 18.08 20.05 8.27
CA GLN A 68 19.08 21.12 8.33
C GLN A 68 20.47 20.52 8.14
N GLN A 69 21.29 21.20 7.35
CA GLN A 69 22.67 20.78 7.09
C GLN A 69 23.45 20.68 8.41
N GLY A 70 24.05 19.52 8.67
CA GLY A 70 24.81 19.25 9.91
C GLY A 70 24.00 18.68 11.08
N TYR A 71 22.66 18.82 11.12
CA TYR A 71 21.84 18.36 12.25
C TYR A 71 21.07 17.04 12.01
N GLY A 72 21.09 16.52 10.77
CA GLY A 72 20.31 15.34 10.40
C GLY A 72 18.80 15.59 10.37
N TYR A 73 18.04 14.51 10.27
CA TYR A 73 16.59 14.52 10.22
C TYR A 73 15.97 14.28 11.59
N ASN A 74 14.92 15.01 11.93
CA ASN A 74 14.07 14.65 13.05
C ASN A 74 13.23 13.43 12.64
N VAL A 75 13.37 12.32 13.37
CA VAL A 75 12.78 11.02 13.01
C VAL A 75 11.26 11.08 13.00
N LYS A 76 10.66 11.64 14.07
CA LYS A 76 9.19 11.73 14.19
C LYS A 76 8.59 12.63 13.12
N TYR A 77 9.17 13.81 12.88
CA TYR A 77 8.72 14.73 11.86
C TYR A 77 8.79 14.10 10.46
N LEU A 78 9.91 13.46 10.13
CA LEU A 78 10.09 12.80 8.83
C LEU A 78 9.11 11.62 8.65
N TYR A 79 8.88 10.86 9.71
CA TYR A 79 7.89 9.77 9.72
C TYR A 79 6.48 10.28 9.41
N ASP A 80 6.06 11.34 10.09
CA ASP A 80 4.72 11.92 9.92
C ASP A 80 4.54 12.51 8.51
N GLU A 81 5.54 13.21 7.99
CA GLU A 81 5.49 13.77 6.63
C GLU A 81 5.46 12.68 5.55
N ILE A 82 6.27 11.64 5.69
CA ILE A 82 6.20 10.48 4.76
C ILE A 82 4.84 9.79 4.86
N GLY A 83 4.26 9.66 6.06
CA GLY A 83 2.92 9.12 6.24
C GLY A 83 1.85 9.92 5.51
N LYS A 84 1.93 11.25 5.53
CA LYS A 84 1.05 12.15 4.75
C LYS A 84 1.22 11.95 3.24
N ILE A 85 2.46 11.87 2.77
CA ILE A 85 2.77 11.65 1.34
C ILE A 85 2.22 10.31 0.88
N LEU A 86 2.34 9.25 1.69
CA LEU A 86 1.79 7.93 1.41
C LEU A 86 0.27 7.86 1.56
N GLY A 87 -0.36 8.90 2.11
CA GLY A 87 -1.81 8.93 2.36
C GLY A 87 -2.28 8.04 3.50
N ILE A 88 -1.37 7.48 4.31
CA ILE A 88 -1.69 6.55 5.42
C ILE A 88 -1.98 7.26 6.75
N ASN A 89 -2.14 8.57 6.72
CA ASN A 89 -2.61 9.39 7.85
C ASN A 89 -4.14 9.42 7.98
N ARG A 90 -4.87 8.68 7.13
CA ARG A 90 -6.32 8.47 7.16
C ARG A 90 -6.66 6.99 7.03
N LYS A 91 -7.91 6.64 7.30
CA LYS A 91 -8.40 5.27 7.10
C LYS A 91 -8.75 5.05 5.61
N HIS A 92 -8.35 3.88 5.10
CA HIS A 92 -8.72 3.34 3.80
C HIS A 92 -9.55 2.08 4.03
N TYR A 93 -10.80 2.11 3.63
CA TYR A 93 -11.70 0.99 3.78
C TYR A 93 -11.54 0.03 2.61
N MET A 94 -11.35 -1.25 2.93
CA MET A 94 -11.07 -2.27 1.94
C MET A 94 -11.92 -3.52 2.13
N ILE A 95 -12.13 -4.24 1.03
CA ILE A 95 -12.72 -5.58 1.02
C ILE A 95 -11.71 -6.60 0.50
N ILE A 96 -11.91 -7.86 0.87
CA ILE A 96 -11.13 -8.98 0.37
C ILE A 96 -12.07 -9.90 -0.41
N ILE A 97 -11.65 -10.28 -1.60
CA ILE A 97 -12.39 -11.21 -2.47
C ILE A 97 -11.55 -12.47 -2.61
N GLY A 98 -12.09 -13.57 -2.08
CA GLY A 98 -11.43 -14.84 -1.91
C GLY A 98 -11.06 -15.12 -0.45
N ALA A 99 -11.81 -16.00 0.22
CA ALA A 99 -11.60 -16.39 1.62
C ALA A 99 -10.71 -17.64 1.76
N GLY A 100 -9.86 -17.90 0.77
CA GLY A 100 -8.84 -18.94 0.82
C GLY A 100 -7.70 -18.62 1.81
N ASN A 101 -6.64 -19.44 1.80
CA ASN A 101 -5.52 -19.30 2.74
C ASN A 101 -4.88 -17.91 2.71
N LEU A 102 -4.67 -17.35 1.52
CA LEU A 102 -4.07 -16.02 1.38
C LEU A 102 -5.01 -14.92 1.88
N GLY A 103 -6.30 -14.97 1.51
CA GLY A 103 -7.29 -14.02 1.99
C GLY A 103 -7.39 -14.01 3.52
N LYS A 104 -7.48 -15.19 4.14
CA LYS A 104 -7.49 -15.34 5.62
C LYS A 104 -6.20 -14.80 6.26
N ALA A 105 -5.04 -15.03 5.65
CA ALA A 105 -3.78 -14.50 6.15
C ALA A 105 -3.74 -12.95 6.10
N ILE A 106 -4.23 -12.34 5.03
CA ILE A 106 -4.31 -10.88 4.88
C ILE A 106 -5.26 -10.28 5.92
N ILE A 107 -6.44 -10.87 6.13
CA ILE A 107 -7.44 -10.39 7.11
C ILE A 107 -6.85 -10.37 8.53
N ASN A 108 -6.10 -11.40 8.88
CA ASN A 108 -5.52 -11.55 10.22
C ASN A 108 -4.22 -10.76 10.44
N TYR A 109 -3.74 -10.03 9.42
CA TYR A 109 -2.51 -9.25 9.55
C TYR A 109 -2.79 -7.90 10.23
N ALA A 110 -2.63 -7.88 11.56
CA ALA A 110 -2.97 -6.73 12.42
C ALA A 110 -2.25 -5.41 12.05
N ASP A 111 -1.09 -5.45 11.37
CA ASP A 111 -0.34 -4.26 11.01
C ASP A 111 -1.01 -3.40 9.93
N PHE A 112 -1.97 -3.94 9.18
CA PHE A 112 -2.71 -3.13 8.20
C PHE A 112 -3.53 -2.06 8.88
N GLU A 113 -4.24 -2.36 9.95
CA GLU A 113 -5.05 -1.39 10.70
C GLU A 113 -4.21 -0.28 11.32
N LYS A 114 -3.03 -0.63 11.86
CA LYS A 114 -2.07 0.37 12.38
C LYS A 114 -1.60 1.35 11.32
N ARG A 115 -1.67 0.97 10.04
CA ARG A 115 -1.30 1.78 8.88
C ARG A 115 -2.49 2.40 8.17
N GLY A 116 -3.66 2.36 8.78
CA GLY A 116 -4.88 2.98 8.26
C GLY A 116 -5.68 2.11 7.28
N PHE A 117 -5.30 0.86 7.01
CA PHE A 117 -6.07 -0.04 6.13
C PHE A 117 -7.04 -0.89 6.95
N VAL A 118 -8.33 -0.65 6.78
CA VAL A 118 -9.40 -1.31 7.55
C VAL A 118 -10.16 -2.27 6.65
N VAL A 119 -10.10 -3.57 6.96
CA VAL A 119 -10.91 -4.58 6.27
C VAL A 119 -12.34 -4.49 6.77
N CYS A 120 -13.29 -4.21 5.86
CA CYS A 120 -14.70 -4.05 6.18
C CYS A 120 -15.57 -5.24 5.76
N GLY A 121 -15.10 -6.07 4.84
CA GLY A 121 -15.87 -7.19 4.35
C GLY A 121 -15.00 -8.22 3.62
N VAL A 122 -15.48 -9.45 3.61
CA VAL A 122 -14.84 -10.57 2.93
C VAL A 122 -15.87 -11.29 2.08
N PHE A 123 -15.52 -11.59 0.83
CA PHE A 123 -16.42 -12.20 -0.13
C PHE A 123 -15.83 -13.48 -0.69
N ASP A 124 -16.65 -14.50 -0.84
CA ASP A 124 -16.28 -15.74 -1.53
C ASP A 124 -17.44 -16.25 -2.39
N SER A 125 -17.13 -17.09 -3.38
CA SER A 125 -18.12 -17.76 -4.21
C SER A 125 -18.55 -19.13 -3.68
N ASN A 126 -17.81 -19.69 -2.69
CA ASN A 126 -18.13 -20.98 -2.10
C ASN A 126 -19.23 -20.83 -1.03
N PRO A 127 -20.45 -21.39 -1.25
CA PRO A 127 -21.55 -21.26 -0.30
C PRO A 127 -21.29 -21.93 1.05
N GLU A 128 -20.38 -22.90 1.13
CA GLU A 128 -20.02 -23.55 2.38
C GLU A 128 -19.26 -22.62 3.36
N LEU A 129 -18.75 -21.51 2.84
CA LEU A 129 -18.04 -20.50 3.63
C LEU A 129 -18.95 -19.38 4.12
N GLU A 130 -20.18 -19.28 3.62
CA GLU A 130 -21.09 -18.18 3.99
C GLU A 130 -21.32 -18.15 5.52
N GLY A 131 -21.20 -16.95 6.08
CA GLY A 131 -21.42 -16.71 7.51
C GLY A 131 -20.29 -17.17 8.43
N GLN A 132 -19.24 -17.84 7.93
CA GLN A 132 -18.08 -18.17 8.75
C GLN A 132 -17.40 -16.89 9.23
N VAL A 133 -17.24 -16.76 10.55
CA VAL A 133 -16.53 -15.63 11.17
C VAL A 133 -15.03 -15.87 11.04
N ILE A 134 -14.31 -14.87 10.50
CA ILE A 134 -12.85 -14.95 10.34
C ILE A 134 -12.14 -14.18 11.45
N ARG A 135 -12.65 -13.00 11.80
CA ARG A 135 -12.09 -12.14 12.84
C ARG A 135 -13.21 -11.26 13.40
N ASP A 136 -13.32 -11.20 14.72
CA ASP A 136 -14.25 -10.34 15.47
C ASP A 136 -15.67 -10.34 14.87
N ASP A 137 -16.04 -9.27 14.17
CA ASP A 137 -17.32 -9.04 13.52
C ASP A 137 -17.30 -9.29 11.99
N ILE A 138 -16.17 -9.74 11.43
CA ILE A 138 -16.04 -9.99 10.00
C ILE A 138 -16.40 -11.42 9.65
N SER A 139 -17.54 -11.61 8.99
CA SER A 139 -17.98 -12.89 8.42
C SER A 139 -17.88 -12.89 6.90
N ILE A 140 -17.75 -14.08 6.31
CA ILE A 140 -17.71 -14.27 4.86
C ILE A 140 -19.10 -14.04 4.29
N MET A 141 -19.19 -13.20 3.29
CA MET A 141 -20.39 -12.89 2.52
C MET A 141 -20.30 -13.51 1.13
N MET A 142 -21.46 -13.80 0.55
CA MET A 142 -21.55 -14.28 -0.82
C MET A 142 -21.38 -13.15 -1.83
N MET A 143 -20.90 -13.52 -3.02
CA MET A 143 -20.59 -12.60 -4.12
C MET A 143 -21.79 -11.84 -4.70
N ASP A 144 -23.02 -12.27 -4.44
CA ASP A 144 -24.25 -11.57 -4.83
C ASP A 144 -24.49 -10.28 -4.04
N LYS A 145 -23.91 -10.18 -2.82
CA LYS A 145 -24.00 -9.00 -1.96
C LYS A 145 -22.92 -7.94 -2.23
N LEU A 146 -21.99 -8.22 -3.16
CA LEU A 146 -20.75 -7.43 -3.35
C LEU A 146 -21.02 -5.98 -3.73
N GLU A 147 -21.82 -5.74 -4.77
CA GLU A 147 -22.04 -4.40 -5.32
C GLU A 147 -22.81 -3.50 -4.34
N ASP A 148 -23.81 -4.06 -3.68
CA ASP A 148 -24.58 -3.33 -2.67
C ASP A 148 -23.72 -2.99 -1.46
N PHE A 149 -22.83 -3.90 -1.05
CA PHE A 149 -21.88 -3.65 0.03
C PHE A 149 -20.91 -2.53 -0.33
N ILE A 150 -20.33 -2.55 -1.53
CA ILE A 150 -19.42 -1.51 -2.00
C ILE A 150 -20.11 -0.13 -1.98
N LYS A 151 -21.31 -0.03 -2.51
CA LYS A 151 -22.09 1.23 -2.57
C LYS A 151 -22.42 1.80 -1.19
N ASN A 152 -22.71 0.92 -0.22
CA ASN A 152 -23.20 1.34 1.10
C ASN A 152 -22.08 1.58 2.13
N ASN A 153 -20.84 1.16 1.88
CA ASN A 153 -19.77 1.17 2.89
C ASN A 153 -18.54 2.01 2.52
N ASN A 154 -18.62 2.86 1.49
CA ASN A 154 -17.53 3.76 1.07
C ASN A 154 -16.18 3.02 0.88
N ILE A 155 -16.21 1.89 0.20
CA ILE A 155 -15.03 1.05 -0.02
C ILE A 155 -14.12 1.67 -1.07
N GLU A 156 -12.83 1.81 -0.75
CA GLU A 156 -11.83 2.39 -1.64
C GLU A 156 -10.99 1.32 -2.35
N ILE A 157 -10.72 0.19 -1.67
CA ILE A 157 -9.75 -0.82 -2.13
C ILE A 157 -10.43 -2.20 -2.16
N ALA A 158 -10.18 -2.96 -3.23
CA ALA A 158 -10.50 -4.38 -3.28
C ALA A 158 -9.21 -5.21 -3.40
N ALA A 159 -8.97 -6.14 -2.47
CA ALA A 159 -7.90 -7.13 -2.58
C ALA A 159 -8.44 -8.40 -3.25
N LEU A 160 -7.83 -8.81 -4.37
CA LEU A 160 -8.19 -10.02 -5.10
C LEU A 160 -7.24 -11.16 -4.75
N THR A 161 -7.70 -12.10 -3.95
CA THR A 161 -6.97 -13.32 -3.53
C THR A 161 -7.60 -14.58 -4.11
N ILE A 162 -8.00 -14.49 -5.37
CA ILE A 162 -8.74 -15.49 -6.14
C ILE A 162 -7.88 -16.06 -7.27
N PRO A 163 -8.24 -17.23 -7.83
CA PRO A 163 -7.58 -17.81 -9.00
C PRO A 163 -7.59 -16.85 -10.21
N LYS A 164 -6.53 -16.94 -11.03
CA LYS A 164 -6.34 -16.08 -12.23
C LYS A 164 -7.51 -16.14 -13.22
N GLU A 165 -8.18 -17.30 -13.30
CA GLU A 165 -9.30 -17.54 -14.19
C GLU A 165 -10.52 -16.64 -13.86
N ALA A 166 -10.73 -16.33 -12.58
CA ALA A 166 -11.81 -15.48 -12.12
C ALA A 166 -11.41 -13.98 -12.04
N ALA A 167 -10.12 -13.68 -11.94
CA ALA A 167 -9.63 -12.37 -11.56
C ALA A 167 -10.04 -11.24 -12.51
N ARG A 168 -10.01 -11.45 -13.84
CA ARG A 168 -10.42 -10.44 -14.82
C ARG A 168 -11.90 -10.09 -14.71
N LYS A 169 -12.74 -11.12 -14.59
CA LYS A 169 -14.20 -10.93 -14.46
C LYS A 169 -14.53 -10.20 -13.15
N ILE A 170 -13.94 -10.63 -12.06
CA ILE A 170 -14.18 -10.01 -10.74
C ILE A 170 -13.57 -8.62 -10.67
N GLY A 171 -12.35 -8.42 -11.19
CA GLY A 171 -11.72 -7.09 -11.26
C GLY A 171 -12.59 -6.09 -12.02
N ARG A 172 -13.16 -6.48 -13.16
CA ARG A 172 -14.10 -5.63 -13.90
C ARG A 172 -15.35 -5.34 -13.08
N ARG A 173 -15.93 -6.35 -12.44
CA ARG A 173 -17.14 -6.23 -11.63
C ARG A 173 -16.97 -5.25 -10.46
N VAL A 174 -15.82 -5.29 -9.74
CA VAL A 174 -15.55 -4.35 -8.64
C VAL A 174 -15.26 -2.94 -9.16
N ALA A 175 -14.59 -2.80 -10.31
CA ALA A 175 -14.36 -1.50 -10.93
C ALA A 175 -15.68 -0.84 -11.35
N ASP A 176 -16.58 -1.60 -12.00
CA ASP A 176 -17.90 -1.14 -12.41
C ASP A 176 -18.79 -0.78 -11.18
N ALA A 177 -18.58 -1.42 -10.03
CA ALA A 177 -19.24 -1.08 -8.76
C ALA A 177 -18.69 0.22 -8.10
N GLY A 178 -17.61 0.80 -8.65
CA GLY A 178 -17.05 2.09 -8.20
C GLY A 178 -15.70 2.00 -7.49
N ILE A 179 -15.11 0.82 -7.32
CA ILE A 179 -13.77 0.67 -6.75
C ILE A 179 -12.72 1.27 -7.69
N LYS A 180 -11.85 2.12 -7.17
CA LYS A 180 -10.78 2.80 -7.91
C LYS A 180 -9.38 2.25 -7.64
N ALA A 181 -9.21 1.38 -6.64
CA ALA A 181 -7.94 0.77 -6.31
C ALA A 181 -8.09 -0.74 -6.10
N ILE A 182 -7.28 -1.53 -6.81
CA ILE A 182 -7.29 -2.99 -6.70
C ILE A 182 -5.89 -3.49 -6.32
N TRP A 183 -5.83 -4.25 -5.24
CA TRP A 183 -4.64 -4.96 -4.80
C TRP A 183 -4.72 -6.42 -5.29
N ASN A 184 -4.01 -6.69 -6.40
CA ASN A 184 -4.17 -7.93 -7.15
C ASN A 184 -3.09 -8.96 -6.80
N PHE A 185 -3.50 -10.08 -6.22
CA PHE A 185 -2.64 -11.24 -5.96
C PHE A 185 -2.80 -12.36 -6.99
N ALA A 186 -3.73 -12.23 -7.91
CA ALA A 186 -3.87 -13.18 -9.00
C ALA A 186 -2.74 -12.96 -10.03
N HIS A 187 -2.17 -14.05 -10.52
CA HIS A 187 -1.09 -14.00 -11.52
C HIS A 187 -1.62 -13.68 -12.92
N THR A 188 -2.29 -12.54 -13.09
CA THR A 188 -2.83 -12.10 -14.39
C THR A 188 -3.07 -10.60 -14.40
N ASP A 189 -2.89 -9.99 -15.58
CA ASP A 189 -3.30 -8.61 -15.82
C ASP A 189 -4.82 -8.51 -15.91
N LEU A 190 -5.39 -7.54 -15.21
CA LEU A 190 -6.83 -7.39 -15.11
C LEU A 190 -7.47 -6.70 -16.32
N ASN A 191 -6.67 -5.96 -17.12
CA ASN A 191 -7.12 -5.19 -18.29
C ASN A 191 -8.30 -4.28 -17.96
N LEU A 192 -8.13 -3.42 -16.97
CA LEU A 192 -9.12 -2.45 -16.49
C LEU A 192 -8.91 -1.07 -17.14
N PRO A 193 -9.89 -0.17 -17.05
CA PRO A 193 -9.74 1.22 -17.48
C PRO A 193 -8.62 1.94 -16.71
N ASP A 194 -8.01 2.94 -17.35
CA ASP A 194 -6.85 3.69 -16.82
C ASP A 194 -7.14 4.46 -15.52
N ASP A 195 -8.41 4.70 -15.21
CA ASP A 195 -8.85 5.37 -13.97
C ASP A 195 -8.91 4.41 -12.76
N VAL A 196 -8.65 3.12 -12.96
CA VAL A 196 -8.54 2.12 -11.90
C VAL A 196 -7.08 1.81 -11.62
N ILE A 197 -6.63 2.12 -10.44
CA ILE A 197 -5.26 1.84 -9.99
C ILE A 197 -5.15 0.36 -9.64
N VAL A 198 -4.22 -0.35 -10.28
CA VAL A 198 -3.94 -1.76 -9.97
C VAL A 198 -2.51 -1.92 -9.46
N GLU A 199 -2.38 -2.42 -8.24
CA GLU A 199 -1.09 -2.86 -7.71
C GLU A 199 -1.03 -4.38 -7.74
N ASN A 200 -0.13 -4.93 -8.58
CA ASN A 200 0.06 -6.37 -8.72
C ASN A 200 1.11 -6.89 -7.74
N VAL A 201 0.79 -7.96 -7.02
CA VAL A 201 1.70 -8.63 -6.07
C VAL A 201 2.00 -10.04 -6.58
N HIS A 202 3.20 -10.20 -7.14
CA HIS A 202 3.70 -11.50 -7.60
C HIS A 202 4.72 -12.06 -6.60
N LEU A 203 4.28 -12.94 -5.72
CA LEU A 203 5.14 -13.53 -4.68
C LEU A 203 6.35 -14.27 -5.26
N SER A 204 6.18 -14.90 -6.43
CA SER A 204 7.26 -15.62 -7.13
C SER A 204 8.38 -14.71 -7.63
N GLU A 205 8.12 -13.44 -7.94
CA GLU A 205 9.17 -12.53 -8.41
C GLU A 205 10.27 -12.30 -7.38
N SER A 206 9.91 -12.25 -6.09
CA SER A 206 10.90 -12.13 -5.02
C SER A 206 11.79 -13.36 -4.90
N LEU A 207 11.24 -14.57 -5.13
CA LEU A 207 11.99 -15.82 -5.18
C LEU A 207 12.90 -15.89 -6.41
N MET A 208 12.43 -15.44 -7.58
CA MET A 208 13.26 -15.35 -8.77
C MET A 208 14.47 -14.44 -8.58
N ARG A 209 14.27 -13.26 -7.94
CA ARG A 209 15.38 -12.36 -7.59
C ARG A 209 16.35 -13.01 -6.59
N LEU A 210 15.81 -13.75 -5.61
CA LEU A 210 16.65 -14.50 -4.67
C LEU A 210 17.48 -15.56 -5.38
N SER A 211 16.89 -16.34 -6.29
CA SER A 211 17.58 -17.34 -7.12
C SER A 211 18.72 -16.72 -7.93
N TYR A 212 18.44 -15.59 -8.60
CA TYR A 212 19.48 -14.84 -9.33
C TYR A 212 20.66 -14.46 -8.41
N ASN A 213 20.36 -13.93 -7.22
CA ASN A 213 21.41 -13.53 -6.28
C ASN A 213 22.24 -14.71 -5.75
N ILE A 214 21.62 -15.89 -5.57
CA ILE A 214 22.32 -17.12 -5.19
C ILE A 214 23.25 -17.57 -6.31
N ALA A 215 22.76 -17.60 -7.55
CA ALA A 215 23.53 -18.03 -8.70
C ALA A 215 24.74 -17.13 -9.03
N ASN A 216 24.65 -15.83 -8.66
CA ASN A 216 25.69 -14.82 -8.94
C ASN A 216 26.47 -14.38 -7.70
N LYS A 217 26.35 -15.11 -6.59
CA LYS A 217 27.14 -14.87 -5.39
C LYS A 217 28.42 -15.70 -5.49
N ASN A 218 29.45 -15.13 -6.12
CA ASN A 218 30.84 -15.59 -6.03
C ASN A 218 31.50 -14.93 -4.82
#